data_a8207b71c31a018527b16c6a3cba227b
#
_entry.id   a8207b71c31a018527b16c6a3cba227b
#
_cell.length_a   1.000
_cell.length_b   1.000
_cell.length_c   1.000
_cell.angle_alpha   90.00
_cell.angle_beta   90.00
_cell.angle_gamma   90.00
#
_symmetry.space_group_name_H-M   'P 1'
#
loop_
_entity.id
_entity.type
_entity.pdbx_description
1 polymer ?
#
loop_
_entity_poly.entity_id
_entity_poly.type
_entity_poly.pdbx_seq_one_letter_code
_entity_poly.pdbx_strand_id
1 'polypeptide(L)'
;MIKVREVLEKNLEDDEFSILQLCRELAVSRTQLYRKFKSVSNKTIADYFKTLRLHKAKFLLSTSGMNVTEAAFATGFKNLSYFSREFLAEFGKNPNEFRRKY
;
A
#
# COMPACT_ATOMS: atom_id res chain seq x y z
N MET A 1 -16.47 4.24 1.66
CA MET A 1 -15.11 3.67 1.63
C MET A 1 -14.39 3.85 0.31
N ILE A 2 -15.12 4.06 -0.77
CA ILE A 2 -14.53 4.32 -2.09
C ILE A 2 -13.56 5.49 -2.03
N LYS A 3 -13.94 6.58 -1.36
CA LYS A 3 -13.06 7.76 -1.24
C LYS A 3 -11.76 7.49 -0.51
N VAL A 4 -11.78 6.64 0.53
CA VAL A 4 -10.56 6.27 1.25
C VAL A 4 -9.59 5.59 0.30
N ARG A 5 -10.06 4.61 -0.45
CA ARG A 5 -9.23 3.88 -1.40
C ARG A 5 -8.65 4.81 -2.47
N GLU A 6 -9.48 5.71 -3.02
CA GLU A 6 -9.03 6.65 -4.03
C GLU A 6 -7.91 7.56 -3.53
N VAL A 7 -8.06 8.09 -2.32
CA VAL A 7 -7.03 8.95 -1.74
C VAL A 7 -5.74 8.17 -1.49
N LEU A 8 -5.86 6.96 -0.96
CA LEU A 8 -4.70 6.11 -0.69
C LEU A 8 -3.99 5.73 -1.99
N GLU A 9 -4.73 5.39 -3.03
CA GLU A 9 -4.13 5.02 -4.32
C GLU A 9 -3.38 6.19 -4.97
N LYS A 10 -3.86 7.41 -4.80
CA LYS A 10 -3.16 8.61 -5.28
C LYS A 10 -1.84 8.84 -4.57
N ASN A 11 -1.70 8.35 -3.35
CA ASN A 11 -0.55 8.64 -2.50
C ASN A 11 0.32 7.42 -2.22
N LEU A 12 0.21 6.36 -3.01
CA LEU A 12 0.98 5.14 -2.81
C LEU A 12 2.49 5.38 -2.89
N GLU A 13 2.92 6.27 -3.77
CA GLU A 13 4.34 6.58 -3.95
C GLU A 13 4.89 7.47 -2.83
N ASP A 14 4.02 8.15 -2.10
CA ASP A 14 4.43 9.06 -1.04
C ASP A 14 4.67 8.29 0.25
N ASP A 15 5.92 8.04 0.58
CA ASP A 15 6.29 7.31 1.78
C ASP A 15 6.09 8.11 3.07
N GLU A 16 5.75 9.39 2.95
CA GLU A 16 5.44 10.26 4.08
C GLU A 16 3.95 10.47 4.29
N PHE A 17 3.11 9.92 3.43
CA PHE A 17 1.66 10.10 3.55
C PHE A 17 1.15 9.46 4.84
N SER A 18 0.44 10.26 5.64
CA SER A 18 0.00 9.85 6.97
C SER A 18 -1.52 9.78 7.08
N ILE A 19 -1.99 9.14 8.14
CA ILE A 19 -3.42 9.09 8.46
C ILE A 19 -3.98 10.49 8.68
N LEU A 20 -3.18 11.40 9.23
CA LEU A 20 -3.59 12.78 9.43
C LEU A 20 -3.88 13.47 8.09
N GLN A 21 -3.02 13.26 7.11
CA GLN A 21 -3.23 13.80 5.77
C GLN A 21 -4.48 13.20 5.13
N LEU A 22 -4.70 11.90 5.33
CA LEU A 22 -5.91 11.23 4.84
C LEU A 22 -7.16 11.87 5.44
N CYS A 23 -7.15 12.14 6.74
CA CYS A 23 -8.27 12.78 7.41
C CYS A 23 -8.54 14.17 6.82
N ARG A 24 -7.51 14.94 6.54
CA ARG A 24 -7.64 16.27 5.94
C ARG A 24 -8.29 16.20 4.57
N GLU A 25 -7.84 15.25 3.74
CA GLU A 25 -8.39 15.13 2.39
C GLU A 25 -9.83 14.66 2.38
N LEU A 26 -10.21 13.85 3.36
CA LEU A 26 -11.58 13.36 3.48
C LEU A 26 -12.47 14.30 4.31
N ALA A 27 -11.89 15.33 4.91
CA ALA A 27 -12.58 16.28 5.78
C ALA A 27 -13.29 15.59 6.95
N VAL A 28 -12.62 14.63 7.57
CA VAL A 28 -13.16 13.89 8.73
C VAL A 28 -12.12 13.87 9.86
N SER A 29 -12.59 13.63 11.08
CA SER A 29 -11.70 13.41 12.21
C SER A 29 -11.16 11.99 12.20
N ARG A 30 -10.08 11.75 12.97
CA ARG A 30 -9.53 10.40 13.09
C ARG A 30 -10.55 9.42 13.66
N THR A 31 -11.32 9.88 14.65
CA THR A 31 -12.36 9.04 15.27
C THR A 31 -13.42 8.64 14.25
N GLN A 32 -13.89 9.60 13.45
CA GLN A 32 -14.88 9.33 12.41
C GLN A 32 -14.33 8.35 11.37
N LEU A 33 -13.07 8.52 10.98
CA LEU A 33 -12.44 7.67 10.00
C LEU A 33 -12.33 6.24 10.51
N TYR A 34 -11.85 6.06 11.74
CA TYR A 34 -11.71 4.73 12.32
C TYR A 34 -13.06 4.03 12.46
N ARG A 35 -14.10 4.74 12.88
CA ARG A 35 -15.44 4.16 13.00
C ARG A 35 -15.95 3.65 11.66
N LYS A 36 -15.85 4.49 10.63
CA LYS A 36 -16.32 4.12 9.30
C LYS A 36 -15.54 2.95 8.74
N PHE A 37 -14.23 2.97 8.91
CA PHE A 37 -13.38 1.92 8.37
C PHE A 37 -13.64 0.60 9.07
N LYS A 38 -13.75 0.62 10.40
CA LYS A 38 -13.97 -0.59 11.20
C LYS A 38 -15.31 -1.26 10.87
N SER A 39 -16.32 -0.49 10.49
CA SER A 39 -17.63 -1.06 10.16
C SER A 39 -17.64 -1.85 8.86
N VAL A 40 -16.65 -1.65 8.00
CA VAL A 40 -16.59 -2.30 6.68
C VAL A 40 -15.35 -3.18 6.49
N SER A 41 -14.42 -3.19 7.45
CA SER A 41 -13.18 -3.96 7.32
C SER A 41 -12.66 -4.34 8.70
N ASN A 42 -12.07 -5.54 8.79
CA ASN A 42 -11.40 -5.99 10.01
C ASN A 42 -9.96 -5.50 10.11
N LYS A 43 -9.47 -4.82 9.08
CA LYS A 43 -8.10 -4.30 9.04
C LYS A 43 -8.05 -2.87 9.54
N THR A 44 -6.88 -2.47 10.07
CA THR A 44 -6.63 -1.06 10.35
C THR A 44 -6.40 -0.35 9.02
N ILE A 45 -6.50 0.99 9.03
CA ILE A 45 -6.26 1.78 7.84
C ILE A 45 -4.80 1.64 7.41
N ALA A 46 -3.87 1.57 8.36
CA ALA A 46 -2.46 1.38 8.05
C ALA A 46 -2.22 0.06 7.34
N ASP A 47 -2.86 -1.03 7.81
CA ASP A 47 -2.76 -2.33 7.17
C ASP A 47 -3.37 -2.32 5.77
N TYR A 48 -4.50 -1.64 5.63
CA TYR A 48 -5.15 -1.52 4.33
C TYR A 48 -4.27 -0.78 3.33
N PHE A 49 -3.65 0.32 3.77
CA PHE A 49 -2.74 1.09 2.94
C PHE A 49 -1.52 0.24 2.54
N LYS A 50 -0.96 -0.49 3.50
CA LYS A 50 0.15 -1.40 3.23
C LYS A 50 -0.23 -2.45 2.19
N THR A 51 -1.42 -3.04 2.32
CA THR A 51 -1.92 -4.03 1.37
C THR A 51 -2.03 -3.44 -0.03
N LEU A 52 -2.58 -2.23 -0.17
CA LEU A 52 -2.67 -1.56 -1.47
C LEU A 52 -1.29 -1.34 -2.09
N ARG A 53 -0.31 -0.92 -1.26
CA ARG A 53 1.06 -0.74 -1.73
C ARG A 53 1.68 -2.04 -2.22
N LEU A 54 1.47 -3.12 -1.47
CA LEU A 54 2.00 -4.44 -1.85
C LEU A 54 1.39 -4.94 -3.16
N HIS A 55 0.09 -4.77 -3.33
CA HIS A 55 -0.58 -5.18 -4.56
C HIS A 55 -0.13 -4.35 -5.76
N LYS A 56 0.09 -3.06 -5.57
CA LYS A 56 0.62 -2.21 -6.64
C LYS A 56 2.04 -2.62 -7.00
N ALA A 57 2.87 -2.95 -6.01
CA ALA A 57 4.23 -3.41 -6.25
C ALA A 57 4.22 -4.72 -7.05
N LYS A 58 3.34 -5.66 -6.69
CA LYS A 58 3.20 -6.90 -7.44
C LYS A 58 2.83 -6.63 -8.89
N PHE A 59 1.90 -5.72 -9.12
CA PHE A 59 1.49 -5.32 -10.47
C PHE A 59 2.68 -4.76 -11.26
N LEU A 60 3.45 -3.86 -10.65
CA LEU A 60 4.61 -3.25 -11.30
C LEU A 60 5.69 -4.28 -11.62
N LEU A 61 5.94 -5.23 -10.72
CA LEU A 61 6.90 -6.29 -10.95
C LEU A 61 6.51 -7.16 -12.13
N SER A 62 5.22 -7.45 -12.26
CA SER A 62 4.75 -8.36 -13.31
C SER A 62 4.49 -7.70 -14.65
N THR A 63 4.34 -6.38 -14.70
CA THR A 63 3.95 -5.69 -15.94
C THR A 63 4.95 -4.67 -16.46
N SER A 64 5.73 -4.02 -15.58
CA SER A 64 6.54 -2.88 -16.00
C SER A 64 8.02 -3.15 -16.16
N GLY A 65 8.47 -4.36 -15.80
CA GLY A 65 9.88 -4.70 -15.87
C GLY A 65 10.74 -4.11 -14.76
N MET A 66 10.13 -3.50 -13.76
CA MET A 66 10.87 -2.98 -12.61
C MET A 66 11.54 -4.08 -11.82
N ASN A 67 12.70 -3.80 -11.24
CA ASN A 67 13.29 -4.71 -10.28
C ASN A 67 12.64 -4.54 -8.90
N VAL A 68 13.00 -5.38 -7.96
CA VAL A 68 12.37 -5.39 -6.62
C VAL A 68 12.57 -4.06 -5.90
N THR A 69 13.78 -3.51 -5.97
CA THR A 69 14.07 -2.23 -5.31
C THR A 69 13.26 -1.10 -5.90
N GLU A 70 13.17 -1.05 -7.22
CA GLU A 70 12.39 -0.02 -7.91
C GLU A 70 10.90 -0.12 -7.55
N ALA A 71 10.35 -1.32 -7.56
CA ALA A 71 8.93 -1.52 -7.25
C ALA A 71 8.62 -1.14 -5.79
N ALA A 72 9.51 -1.48 -4.86
CA ALA A 72 9.33 -1.15 -3.46
C ALA A 72 9.28 0.37 -3.25
N PHE A 73 10.25 1.09 -3.80
CA PHE A 73 10.31 2.53 -3.62
C PHE A 73 9.21 3.26 -4.39
N ALA A 74 8.84 2.77 -5.56
CA ALA A 74 7.76 3.36 -6.35
C ALA A 74 6.40 3.24 -5.65
N THR A 75 6.28 2.35 -4.68
CA THR A 75 5.02 2.16 -3.94
C THR A 75 5.10 2.62 -2.50
N GLY A 76 6.12 3.43 -2.17
CA GLY A 76 6.19 4.11 -0.89
C GLY A 76 6.86 3.36 0.24
N PHE A 77 7.55 2.25 -0.05
CA PHE A 77 8.31 1.55 0.98
C PHE A 77 9.70 2.16 1.13
N LYS A 78 10.08 2.48 2.34
CA LYS A 78 11.39 3.05 2.65
C LYS A 78 12.46 2.00 2.93
N ASN A 79 12.04 0.82 3.38
CA ASN A 79 12.94 -0.23 3.83
C ASN A 79 12.69 -1.48 3.01
N LEU A 80 13.72 -1.91 2.28
CA LEU A 80 13.59 -3.06 1.37
C LEU A 80 13.39 -4.38 2.12
N SER A 81 14.05 -4.55 3.27
CA SER A 81 13.88 -5.76 4.08
C SER A 81 12.46 -5.89 4.61
N TYR A 82 11.89 -4.78 5.08
CA TYR A 82 10.51 -4.74 5.53
C TYR A 82 9.56 -5.07 4.38
N PHE A 83 9.79 -4.44 3.22
CA PHE A 83 8.98 -4.69 2.03
C PHE A 83 8.98 -6.19 1.67
N SER A 84 10.16 -6.80 1.61
CA SER A 84 10.28 -8.20 1.22
C SER A 84 9.55 -9.12 2.20
N ARG A 85 9.68 -8.85 3.50
CA ARG A 85 9.02 -9.64 4.53
C ARG A 85 7.51 -9.52 4.45
N GLU A 86 6.99 -8.31 4.29
CA GLU A 86 5.56 -8.09 4.20
C GLU A 86 4.99 -8.63 2.89
N PHE A 87 5.75 -8.53 1.82
CA PHE A 87 5.35 -9.09 0.52
C PHE A 87 5.22 -10.61 0.60
N LEU A 88 6.19 -11.26 1.21
CA LEU A 88 6.15 -12.72 1.40
C LEU A 88 4.95 -13.13 2.26
N ALA A 89 4.67 -12.38 3.31
CA ALA A 89 3.53 -12.65 4.18
C ALA A 89 2.20 -12.50 3.43
N GLU A 90 2.10 -11.54 2.54
CA GLU A 90 0.86 -11.26 1.79
C GLU A 90 0.63 -12.27 0.67
N PHE A 91 1.67 -12.59 -0.09
CA PHE A 91 1.52 -13.37 -1.32
C PHE A 91 2.08 -14.80 -1.25
N GLY A 92 2.77 -15.16 -0.18
CA GLY A 92 3.37 -16.48 -0.03
C GLY A 92 4.58 -16.75 -0.90
N LYS A 93 5.03 -15.75 -1.64
CA LYS A 93 6.22 -15.85 -2.51
C LYS A 93 7.02 -14.57 -2.45
N ASN A 94 8.31 -14.67 -2.72
CA ASN A 94 9.20 -13.50 -2.74
C ASN A 94 8.87 -12.57 -3.91
N PRO A 95 9.14 -11.26 -3.77
CA PRO A 95 8.89 -10.32 -4.85
C PRO A 95 9.55 -10.70 -6.17
N ASN A 96 10.76 -11.23 -6.11
CA ASN A 96 11.50 -11.59 -7.31
C ASN A 96 10.81 -12.66 -8.15
N GLU A 97 9.97 -13.50 -7.53
CA GLU A 97 9.23 -14.55 -8.24
C GLU A 97 8.11 -14.01 -9.11
N PHE A 98 7.71 -12.76 -8.89
CA PHE A 98 6.66 -12.11 -9.68
C PHE A 98 7.21 -11.22 -10.78
N ARG A 99 8.54 -11.07 -10.86
CA ARG A 99 9.13 -10.20 -11.89
C ARG A 99 8.84 -10.73 -13.28
N ARG A 100 8.54 -9.80 -14.18
CA ARG A 100 8.36 -10.12 -15.59
C ARG A 100 9.67 -10.65 -16.16
N LYS A 101 9.57 -11.78 -16.84
CA LYS A 101 10.74 -12.43 -17.49
C LYS A 101 10.70 -12.19 -18.99
N TYR A 102 10.64 -10.95 -19.36
CA TYR A 102 10.44 -10.44 -20.73
C TYR A 102 9.20 -10.88 -21.38
#